data_3f065f5ddb555a7507114bd43e86af5c
#
_entry.id   3f065f5ddb555a7507114bd43e86af5c
#
_cell.length_a   1.000
_cell.length_b   1.000
_cell.length_c   1.000
_cell.angle_alpha   90.00
_cell.angle_beta   90.00
_cell.angle_gamma   90.00
#
_symmetry.space_group_name_H-M   'P 1'
#
loop_
_entity.id
_entity.type
_entity.pdbx_description
1 polymer ?
#
loop_
_entity_poly.entity_id
_entity_poly.type
_entity_poly.pdbx_seq_one_letter_code
_entity_poly.pdbx_strand_id
1 'polypeptide(L)'
;MIVDTLGLVLLVLVHSASLQDGVGGYQTLQELFNRIKRSVHNRWCRLKLIWADGAYAHIVEPVRKRFGWTLEIVRRSDHVTGFYVLPRRWVVERTFGWLGRYRRLSRDFEHTVACSEVMTYLASIRRMLKLATT
;
A
#
# COMPACT_ATOMS: atom_id res chain seq x y z
N MET A 1 -2.28 -2.61 -1.70
CA MET A 1 -1.00 -2.66 -0.96
C MET A 1 -0.77 -1.35 -0.22
N ILE A 2 -0.28 -1.41 1.01
CA ILE A 2 0.13 -0.25 1.82
C ILE A 2 1.63 -0.36 2.08
N VAL A 3 2.34 0.75 1.92
CA VAL A 3 3.79 0.85 2.14
C VAL A 3 4.08 2.02 3.09
N ASP A 4 5.21 1.95 3.78
CA ASP A 4 5.71 3.08 4.56
C ASP A 4 6.40 4.14 3.67
N THR A 5 6.92 5.19 4.27
CA THR A 5 7.62 6.28 3.57
C THR A 5 8.92 5.84 2.88
N LEU A 6 9.49 4.71 3.28
CA LEU A 6 10.67 4.10 2.68
C LEU A 6 10.31 3.13 1.54
N GLY A 7 9.02 2.84 1.35
CA GLY A 7 8.53 1.86 0.38
C GLY A 7 8.58 0.42 0.90
N LEU A 8 8.68 0.23 2.22
CA LEU A 8 8.57 -1.10 2.82
C LEU A 8 7.11 -1.49 2.95
N VAL A 9 6.80 -2.71 2.56
CA VAL A 9 5.43 -3.21 2.52
C VAL A 9 4.92 -3.48 3.93
N LEU A 10 3.83 -2.82 4.29
CA LEU A 10 3.13 -2.98 5.57
C LEU A 10 2.01 -4.01 5.46
N LEU A 11 1.25 -3.94 4.38
CA LEU A 11 0.13 -4.83 4.11
C LEU A 11 -0.07 -5.02 2.61
N VAL A 12 -0.30 -6.27 2.23
CA VAL A 12 -0.77 -6.65 0.90
C VAL A 12 -2.13 -7.31 1.07
N LEU A 13 -3.08 -6.91 0.24
CA LEU A 13 -4.28 -7.65 -0.08
C LEU A 13 -4.38 -7.72 -1.59
N VAL A 14 -4.64 -8.90 -2.10
CA VAL A 14 -4.87 -9.15 -3.52
C VAL A 14 -6.37 -9.33 -3.72
N HIS A 15 -6.93 -8.62 -4.69
CA HIS A 15 -8.36 -8.65 -5.00
C HIS A 15 -8.56 -9.06 -6.46
N SER A 16 -9.75 -9.55 -6.77
CA SER A 16 -10.19 -9.69 -8.16
C SER A 16 -10.13 -8.33 -8.88
N ALA A 17 -9.71 -8.36 -10.15
CA ALA A 17 -9.68 -7.15 -10.99
C ALA A 17 -11.05 -6.50 -11.20
N SER A 18 -12.15 -7.21 -10.89
CA SER A 18 -13.52 -6.68 -10.94
C SER A 18 -13.86 -5.78 -9.73
N LEU A 19 -13.05 -5.80 -8.66
CA LEU A 19 -13.31 -4.98 -7.49
C LEU A 19 -12.86 -3.53 -7.74
N GLN A 20 -13.74 -2.58 -7.45
CA GLN A 20 -13.39 -1.15 -7.56
C GLN A 20 -12.28 -0.77 -6.58
N ASP A 21 -11.34 0.05 -7.01
CA ASP A 21 -10.17 0.45 -6.23
C ASP A 21 -10.52 1.02 -4.85
N GLY A 22 -11.55 1.84 -4.76
CA GLY A 22 -11.97 2.42 -3.51
C GLY A 22 -12.49 1.40 -2.50
N VAL A 23 -13.23 0.38 -2.96
CA VAL A 23 -13.72 -0.71 -2.10
C VAL A 23 -12.53 -1.55 -1.63
N GLY A 24 -11.64 -1.94 -2.55
CA GLY A 24 -10.42 -2.69 -2.23
C GLY A 24 -9.50 -1.91 -1.29
N GLY A 25 -9.35 -0.61 -1.50
CA GLY A 25 -8.59 0.28 -0.62
C GLY A 25 -9.17 0.34 0.79
N TYR A 26 -10.47 0.50 0.92
CA TYR A 26 -11.14 0.51 2.23
C TYR A 26 -10.97 -0.82 2.97
N GLN A 27 -11.16 -1.95 2.29
CA GLN A 27 -10.92 -3.28 2.86
C GLN A 27 -9.47 -3.46 3.33
N THR A 28 -8.50 -2.96 2.55
CA THR A 28 -7.09 -3.01 2.92
C THR A 28 -6.80 -2.19 4.18
N LEU A 29 -7.39 -1.01 4.31
CA LEU A 29 -7.26 -0.18 5.51
C LEU A 29 -7.95 -0.80 6.72
N GLN A 30 -9.09 -1.43 6.53
CA GLN A 30 -9.80 -2.16 7.59
C GLN A 30 -8.99 -3.34 8.10
N GLU A 31 -8.37 -4.12 7.22
CA GLU A 31 -7.50 -5.23 7.61
C GLU A 31 -6.25 -4.73 8.36
N LEU A 32 -5.63 -3.64 7.90
CA LEU A 32 -4.53 -3.02 8.62
C LEU A 32 -4.94 -2.61 10.02
N PHE A 33 -6.08 -1.96 10.18
CA PHE A 33 -6.62 -1.56 11.47
C PHE A 33 -6.87 -2.74 12.40
N ASN A 34 -7.42 -3.84 11.87
CA ASN A 34 -7.66 -5.06 12.63
C ASN A 34 -6.34 -5.71 13.11
N ARG A 35 -5.33 -5.74 12.25
CA ARG A 35 -3.98 -6.25 12.61
C ARG A 35 -3.33 -5.40 13.69
N ILE A 36 -3.45 -4.09 13.59
CA ILE A 36 -2.96 -3.17 14.62
C ILE A 36 -3.62 -3.44 15.98
N LYS A 37 -4.94 -3.59 16.01
CA LYS A 37 -5.69 -3.89 17.24
C LYS A 37 -5.32 -5.24 17.87
N ARG A 38 -5.00 -6.24 17.05
CA ARG A 38 -4.59 -7.58 17.53
C ARG A 38 -3.13 -7.63 17.99
N SER A 39 -2.33 -6.66 17.61
CA SER A 39 -0.91 -6.63 17.97
C SER A 39 -0.72 -6.26 19.43
N VAL A 40 -0.10 -7.15 20.21
CA VAL A 40 0.26 -6.91 21.62
C VAL A 40 1.28 -5.75 21.75
N HIS A 41 2.10 -5.55 20.72
CA HIS A 41 3.04 -4.44 20.64
C HIS A 41 2.43 -3.32 19.78
N ASN A 42 1.79 -2.38 20.44
CA ASN A 42 1.09 -1.25 19.82
C ASN A 42 2.04 -0.26 19.08
N ARG A 43 3.00 -0.80 18.28
CA ARG A 43 3.98 0.01 17.51
C ARG A 43 3.34 0.89 16.43
N TRP A 44 2.12 0.54 16.02
CA TRP A 44 1.38 1.21 14.95
C TRP A 44 0.41 2.30 15.46
N CYS A 45 0.35 2.55 16.75
CA CYS A 45 -0.45 3.65 17.31
C CYS A 45 -0.01 5.04 16.77
N ARG A 46 1.17 5.09 16.14
CA ARG A 46 1.73 6.29 15.51
C ARG A 46 1.20 6.56 14.10
N LEU A 47 0.48 5.60 13.48
CA LEU A 47 -0.11 5.81 12.16
C LEU A 47 -1.26 6.82 12.26
N LYS A 48 -1.07 7.99 11.66
CA LYS A 48 -2.04 9.09 11.67
C LYS A 48 -2.43 9.53 10.27
N LEU A 49 -1.50 9.44 9.32
CA LEU A 49 -1.62 9.99 7.99
C LEU A 49 -1.29 8.94 6.93
N ILE A 50 -2.15 8.85 5.94
CA ILE A 50 -2.01 7.96 4.79
C ILE A 50 -2.18 8.80 3.53
N TRP A 51 -1.29 8.65 2.56
CA TRP A 51 -1.42 9.27 1.26
C TRP A 51 -2.00 8.29 0.25
N ALA A 52 -2.95 8.75 -0.52
CA ALA A 52 -3.59 7.99 -1.58
C ALA A 52 -3.81 8.85 -2.83
N ASP A 53 -4.06 8.23 -3.96
CA ASP A 53 -4.39 8.94 -5.18
C ASP A 53 -5.87 9.35 -5.26
N GLY A 54 -6.26 10.01 -6.35
CA GLY A 54 -7.61 10.53 -6.55
C GLY A 54 -8.72 9.48 -6.53
N ALA A 55 -8.44 8.23 -6.86
CA ALA A 55 -9.42 7.14 -6.86
C ALA A 55 -10.01 6.85 -5.47
N TYR A 56 -9.26 7.21 -4.42
CA TYR A 56 -9.65 6.98 -3.03
C TYR A 56 -10.36 8.16 -2.37
N ALA A 57 -10.67 9.23 -3.10
CA ALA A 57 -11.26 10.44 -2.54
C ALA A 57 -12.59 10.19 -1.80
N HIS A 58 -13.41 9.26 -2.29
CA HIS A 58 -14.72 8.95 -1.71
C HIS A 58 -14.66 8.18 -0.40
N ILE A 59 -13.52 7.59 -0.02
CA ILE A 59 -13.36 6.87 1.26
C ILE A 59 -12.71 7.71 2.36
N VAL A 60 -12.35 8.97 2.11
CA VAL A 60 -11.68 9.86 3.08
C VAL A 60 -12.49 9.98 4.38
N GLU A 61 -13.78 10.34 4.28
CA GLU A 61 -14.66 10.48 5.45
C GLU A 61 -14.95 9.14 6.16
N PRO A 62 -15.27 8.03 5.45
CA PRO A 62 -15.39 6.73 6.07
C PRO A 62 -14.14 6.29 6.86
N VAL A 63 -12.94 6.51 6.29
CA VAL A 63 -11.66 6.18 6.93
C VAL A 63 -11.46 6.99 8.20
N ARG A 64 -11.69 8.30 8.13
CA ARG A 64 -11.57 9.19 9.29
C ARG A 64 -12.51 8.80 10.43
N LYS A 65 -13.79 8.56 10.11
CA LYS A 65 -14.82 8.20 11.12
C LYS A 65 -14.56 6.82 11.74
N ARG A 66 -14.13 5.86 10.95
CA ARG A 66 -13.98 4.46 11.40
C ARG A 66 -12.67 4.18 12.10
N PHE A 67 -11.56 4.72 11.57
CA PHE A 67 -10.21 4.38 11.99
C PHE A 67 -9.49 5.52 12.71
N GLY A 68 -9.99 6.74 12.61
CA GLY A 68 -9.35 7.94 13.17
C GLY A 68 -8.09 8.37 12.39
N TRP A 69 -7.87 7.84 11.19
CA TRP A 69 -6.75 8.19 10.32
C TRP A 69 -7.12 9.31 9.35
N THR A 70 -6.16 10.17 9.07
CA THR A 70 -6.28 11.16 8.00
C THR A 70 -5.83 10.54 6.69
N LEU A 71 -6.74 10.46 5.71
CA LEU A 71 -6.43 10.06 4.34
C LEU A 71 -6.28 11.34 3.49
N GLU A 72 -5.05 11.64 3.09
CA GLU A 72 -4.72 12.79 2.24
C GLU A 72 -4.62 12.36 0.79
N ILE A 73 -5.43 12.99 -0.07
CA ILE A 73 -5.44 12.70 -1.50
C ILE A 73 -4.38 13.54 -2.20
N VAL A 74 -3.40 12.84 -2.78
CA VAL A 74 -2.35 13.47 -3.59
C VAL A 74 -2.86 13.63 -5.01
N ARG A 75 -3.26 14.85 -5.38
CA ARG A 75 -3.72 15.19 -6.73
C ARG A 75 -2.58 15.72 -7.57
N ARG A 76 -2.65 15.49 -8.88
CA ARG A 76 -1.79 16.17 -9.85
C ARG A 76 -2.23 17.64 -9.91
N SER A 77 -1.28 18.56 -9.83
CA SER A 77 -1.57 19.97 -10.04
C SER A 77 -1.90 20.18 -11.53
N ASP A 78 -3.09 20.66 -11.83
CA ASP A 78 -3.57 20.92 -13.21
C ASP A 78 -2.79 22.05 -13.92
N HIS A 79 -1.95 22.76 -13.16
CA HIS A 79 -1.15 23.90 -13.68
C HIS A 79 0.25 23.51 -14.16
N VAL A 80 0.65 22.24 -14.06
CA VAL A 80 1.99 21.79 -14.47
C VAL A 80 1.88 20.99 -15.76
N THR A 81 2.24 21.61 -16.88
CA THR A 81 2.45 20.93 -18.16
C THR A 81 3.80 20.24 -18.16
N GLY A 82 3.82 18.91 -18.34
CA GLY A 82 5.04 18.09 -18.37
C GLY A 82 5.09 17.00 -17.32
N PHE A 83 6.23 16.28 -17.27
CA PHE A 83 6.49 15.25 -16.28
C PHE A 83 6.90 15.90 -14.96
N TYR A 84 6.06 15.82 -13.94
CA TYR A 84 6.36 16.26 -12.59
C TYR A 84 6.24 15.08 -11.62
N VAL A 85 7.31 14.82 -10.89
CA VAL A 85 7.34 13.80 -9.84
C VAL A 85 6.58 14.33 -8.63
N LEU A 86 5.37 13.81 -8.42
CA LEU A 86 4.59 14.13 -7.23
C LEU A 86 5.29 13.55 -5.99
N PRO A 87 5.68 14.39 -5.03
CA PRO A 87 6.23 13.92 -3.77
C PRO A 87 5.29 12.89 -3.15
N ARG A 88 5.86 11.79 -2.61
CA ARG A 88 5.13 10.73 -1.87
C ARG A 88 4.40 9.70 -2.74
N ARG A 89 3.88 10.04 -3.92
CA ARG A 89 3.21 9.09 -4.81
C ARG A 89 4.19 8.08 -5.41
N TRP A 90 5.35 8.55 -5.85
CA TRP A 90 6.37 7.71 -6.46
C TRP A 90 6.89 6.58 -5.55
N VAL A 91 6.65 6.66 -4.22
CA VAL A 91 7.08 5.62 -3.26
C VAL A 91 6.42 4.29 -3.56
N VAL A 92 5.11 4.28 -3.83
CA VAL A 92 4.37 3.06 -4.20
C VAL A 92 4.82 2.55 -5.56
N GLU A 93 4.96 3.44 -6.55
CA GLU A 93 5.42 3.10 -7.89
C GLU A 93 6.83 2.48 -7.85
N ARG A 94 7.72 3.05 -7.06
CA ARG A 94 9.05 2.51 -6.80
C ARG A 94 8.99 1.11 -6.18
N THR A 95 8.11 0.89 -5.22
CA THR A 95 7.93 -0.41 -4.59
C THR A 95 7.45 -1.45 -5.58
N PHE A 96 6.49 -1.12 -6.45
CA PHE A 96 6.09 -1.99 -7.55
C PHE A 96 7.24 -2.27 -8.51
N GLY A 97 8.04 -1.26 -8.87
CA GLY A 97 9.23 -1.44 -9.69
C GLY A 97 10.26 -2.39 -9.07
N TRP A 98 10.40 -2.40 -7.75
CA TRP A 98 11.25 -3.36 -7.06
C TRP A 98 10.67 -4.77 -7.05
N LEU A 99 9.37 -4.91 -6.78
CA LEU A 99 8.68 -6.19 -6.79
C LEU A 99 8.68 -6.82 -8.19
N GLY A 100 8.51 -6.00 -9.24
CA GLY A 100 8.55 -6.46 -10.63
C GLY A 100 9.90 -7.05 -11.09
N ARG A 101 11.00 -6.81 -10.35
CA ARG A 101 12.29 -7.46 -10.60
C ARG A 101 12.31 -8.94 -10.17
N TYR A 102 11.36 -9.36 -9.37
CA TYR A 102 11.22 -10.77 -9.02
C TYR A 102 10.41 -11.48 -10.11
N ARG A 103 11.01 -12.49 -10.75
CA ARG A 103 10.41 -13.19 -11.90
C ARG A 103 8.98 -13.70 -11.63
N ARG A 104 8.69 -14.16 -10.41
CA ARG A 104 7.35 -14.65 -10.04
C ARG A 104 6.33 -13.53 -9.81
N LEU A 105 6.77 -12.30 -9.58
CA LEU A 105 5.89 -11.12 -9.41
C LEU A 105 5.80 -10.25 -10.66
N SER A 106 6.57 -10.55 -11.71
CA SER A 106 6.49 -9.85 -13.00
C SER A 106 5.22 -10.21 -13.78
N ARG A 107 4.64 -11.37 -13.49
CA ARG A 107 3.33 -11.84 -13.95
C ARG A 107 2.65 -12.58 -12.81
N ASP A 108 1.33 -12.60 -12.82
CA ASP A 108 0.56 -13.40 -11.85
C ASP A 108 0.54 -14.87 -12.30
N PHE A 109 1.37 -15.68 -11.66
CA PHE A 109 1.45 -17.13 -11.89
C PHE A 109 0.74 -17.93 -10.80
N GLU A 110 0.20 -17.25 -9.79
CA GLU A 110 -0.33 -17.94 -8.63
C GLU A 110 -1.81 -18.28 -8.82
N HIS A 111 -2.19 -19.49 -8.48
CA HIS A 111 -3.58 -19.95 -8.58
C HIS A 111 -4.49 -19.39 -7.49
N THR A 112 -3.92 -18.97 -6.38
CA THR A 112 -4.70 -18.45 -5.25
C THR A 112 -4.21 -17.08 -4.82
N VAL A 113 -5.13 -16.25 -4.37
CA VAL A 113 -4.87 -14.92 -3.80
C VAL A 113 -3.87 -15.02 -2.64
N ALA A 114 -4.01 -16.02 -1.78
CA ALA A 114 -3.11 -16.22 -0.65
C ALA A 114 -1.65 -16.48 -1.09
N CYS A 115 -1.44 -17.25 -2.17
CA CYS A 115 -0.11 -17.46 -2.72
C CYS A 115 0.50 -16.17 -3.28
N SER A 116 -0.28 -15.36 -4.00
CA SER A 116 0.17 -14.05 -4.52
C SER A 116 0.59 -13.10 -3.38
N GLU A 117 -0.18 -13.07 -2.30
CA GLU A 117 0.17 -12.28 -1.10
C GLU A 117 1.46 -12.77 -0.45
N VAL A 118 1.59 -14.09 -0.23
CA VAL A 118 2.79 -14.70 0.36
C VAL A 118 4.03 -14.41 -0.47
N MET A 119 3.96 -14.55 -1.80
CA MET A 119 5.08 -14.26 -2.69
C MET A 119 5.51 -12.79 -2.62
N THR A 120 4.55 -11.87 -2.50
CA THR A 120 4.84 -10.45 -2.32
C THR A 120 5.53 -10.18 -0.97
N TYR A 121 5.09 -10.82 0.12
CA TYR A 121 5.75 -10.71 1.43
C TYR A 121 7.16 -11.29 1.41
N LEU A 122 7.39 -12.46 0.79
CA LEU A 122 8.72 -13.06 0.68
C LEU A 122 9.71 -12.15 -0.07
N ALA A 123 9.26 -11.54 -1.18
CA ALA A 123 10.07 -10.57 -1.92
C ALA A 123 10.39 -9.32 -1.06
N SER A 124 9.42 -8.86 -0.29
CA SER A 124 9.56 -7.71 0.61
C SER A 124 10.52 -8.01 1.76
N ILE A 125 10.43 -9.20 2.37
CA ILE A 125 11.34 -9.65 3.43
C ILE A 125 12.78 -9.72 2.91
N ARG A 126 13.01 -10.33 1.74
CA ARG A 126 14.32 -10.36 1.11
C ARG A 126 14.90 -8.96 0.92
N ARG A 127 14.07 -8.01 0.49
CA ARG A 127 14.49 -6.62 0.33
C ARG A 127 14.86 -5.98 1.67
N MET A 128 14.03 -6.15 2.71
CA MET A 128 14.30 -5.62 4.05
C MET A 128 15.59 -6.19 4.63
N LEU A 129 15.85 -7.48 4.48
CA LEU A 129 17.09 -8.12 4.88
C LEU A 129 18.30 -7.50 4.17
N LYS A 130 18.20 -7.31 2.85
CA LYS A 130 19.27 -6.65 2.10
C LYS A 130 19.55 -5.23 2.59
N LEU A 131 18.53 -4.45 2.93
CA LEU A 131 18.71 -3.10 3.48
C LEU A 131 19.30 -3.09 4.88
N ALA A 132 19.03 -4.13 5.68
CA ALA A 132 19.55 -4.25 7.05
C ALA A 132 21.02 -4.74 7.08
N THR A 133 21.52 -5.30 5.98
CA THR A 133 22.89 -5.86 5.88
C THR A 133 23.83 -4.98 5.05
N THR A 134 23.36 -3.84 4.54
CA THR A 134 24.16 -2.84 3.80
C THR A 134 24.49 -1.68 4.69
#